data_e7d89a3522a159a85d2e933ca9529c72
#
_entry.id   e7d89a3522a159a85d2e933ca9529c72
#
_cell.length_a   1.000
_cell.length_b   1.000
_cell.length_c   1.000
_cell.angle_alpha   90.00
_cell.angle_beta   90.00
_cell.angle_gamma   90.00
#
_symmetry.space_group_name_H-M   'P 1'
#
loop_
_entity.id
_entity.type
_entity.pdbx_description
1 polymer ?
#
loop_
_entity_poly.entity_id
_entity_poly.type
_entity_poly.pdbx_seq_one_letter_code
_entity_poly.pdbx_strand_id
1 'polypeptide(L)'
;MAVMSTSGRVLVYGAAGHTGRFVVDELLRRGLTPVLAGRNAARLADLPERYADLDRVVFDLDDAELSRRACEGVGAVANTAGPFLDTALPLARAAVAAGAHYLDVTAEQGAVQDLYRELDAPARVAGVAVVPAMAFYGGLADLMVTAALDGESDVDEVEVSIGLDRWWPTAGTRVTGARNTATRLVIRDGVLAPLESPAPTGSWSFPAPLGDQAIVQLPFSEVITIDRHLGVGELRSYLTTASLEDLRDTATPPPTAVQEDGSSAQRFVVDVVVRRGSDTRRLTASGHDIYAVTAPILVEGVVRLLDGRHRGPGAVAPGQVFDAADVLAALAGSLTITPGSQPGRASGRRSA
;
A
#
# COMPACT_ATOMS: atom_id res chain seq x y z
N MET A 1 21.41 11.85 -26.31
CA MET A 1 20.05 12.05 -25.76
C MET A 1 20.24 12.65 -24.37
N ALA A 2 19.78 13.90 -24.18
CA ALA A 2 19.83 14.51 -22.85
C ALA A 2 18.90 13.72 -21.92
N VAL A 3 19.44 13.20 -20.82
CA VAL A 3 18.64 12.70 -19.71
C VAL A 3 17.85 13.91 -19.19
N MET A 4 16.56 13.96 -19.47
CA MET A 4 15.68 14.95 -18.85
C MET A 4 15.78 14.72 -17.34
N SER A 5 16.30 15.71 -16.63
CA SER A 5 16.26 15.75 -15.16
C SER A 5 14.79 15.58 -14.74
N THR A 6 14.45 14.40 -14.22
CA THR A 6 13.12 14.17 -13.63
C THR A 6 12.94 15.20 -12.54
N SER A 7 11.93 16.05 -12.69
CA SER A 7 11.59 17.06 -11.69
C SER A 7 11.39 16.38 -10.35
N GLY A 8 12.10 16.80 -9.30
CA GLY A 8 11.88 16.33 -7.92
C GLY A 8 10.52 16.75 -7.34
N ARG A 9 9.62 17.26 -8.20
CA ARG A 9 8.25 17.64 -7.85
C ARG A 9 7.34 16.41 -7.85
N VAL A 10 6.53 16.28 -6.80
CA VAL A 10 5.59 15.17 -6.60
C VAL A 10 4.21 15.71 -6.32
N LEU A 11 3.22 15.40 -7.17
CA LEU A 11 1.84 15.75 -6.91
C LEU A 11 1.25 14.77 -5.91
N VAL A 12 0.74 15.27 -4.77
CA VAL A 12 0.05 14.48 -3.75
C VAL A 12 -1.45 14.77 -3.83
N TYR A 13 -2.20 13.86 -4.45
CA TYR A 13 -3.66 13.96 -4.51
C TYR A 13 -4.27 13.40 -3.22
N GLY A 14 -5.07 14.22 -2.54
CA GLY A 14 -5.54 13.91 -1.19
C GLY A 14 -4.62 14.46 -0.10
N ALA A 15 -3.77 15.46 -0.39
CA ALA A 15 -2.79 16.06 0.52
C ALA A 15 -3.39 16.55 1.85
N ALA A 16 -4.65 17.01 1.86
CA ALA A 16 -5.36 17.42 3.08
C ALA A 16 -5.97 16.23 3.88
N GLY A 17 -5.80 15.00 3.41
CA GLY A 17 -6.22 13.78 4.10
C GLY A 17 -5.27 13.40 5.25
N HIS A 18 -5.68 12.43 6.08
CA HIS A 18 -4.87 11.95 7.19
C HIS A 18 -3.52 11.37 6.71
N THR A 19 -3.54 10.39 5.82
CA THR A 19 -2.33 9.80 5.22
C THR A 19 -1.59 10.79 4.31
N GLY A 20 -2.33 11.65 3.58
CA GLY A 20 -1.73 12.64 2.67
C GLY A 20 -0.77 13.59 3.37
N ARG A 21 -1.09 14.02 4.59
CA ARG A 21 -0.20 14.90 5.38
C ARG A 21 1.11 14.20 5.76
N PHE A 22 1.07 12.94 6.17
CA PHE A 22 2.29 12.17 6.42
C PHE A 22 3.15 12.02 5.16
N VAL A 23 2.51 11.81 3.99
CA VAL A 23 3.23 11.73 2.71
C VAL A 23 3.87 13.06 2.34
N VAL A 24 3.18 14.19 2.55
CA VAL A 24 3.76 15.53 2.32
C VAL A 24 4.96 15.77 3.23
N ASP A 25 4.84 15.49 4.52
CA ASP A 25 5.93 15.66 5.49
C ASP A 25 7.14 14.77 5.13
N GLU A 26 6.90 13.51 4.72
CA GLU A 26 7.98 12.59 4.34
C GLU A 26 8.68 13.02 3.04
N LEU A 27 7.93 13.54 2.04
CA LEU A 27 8.52 14.11 0.81
C LEU A 27 9.44 15.28 1.14
N LEU A 28 8.99 16.21 1.99
CA LEU A 28 9.79 17.34 2.45
C LEU A 28 11.05 16.87 3.19
N ARG A 29 10.92 15.87 4.08
CA ARG A 29 12.04 15.28 4.81
C ARG A 29 13.09 14.65 3.87
N ARG A 30 12.66 14.13 2.73
CA ARG A 30 13.51 13.56 1.67
C ARG A 30 14.04 14.61 0.68
N GLY A 31 13.74 15.89 0.87
CA GLY A 31 14.20 16.99 0.00
C GLY A 31 13.47 17.05 -1.35
N LEU A 32 12.29 16.41 -1.46
CA LEU A 32 11.42 16.51 -2.63
C LEU A 32 10.45 17.68 -2.48
N THR A 33 9.86 18.14 -3.58
CA THR A 33 8.93 19.26 -3.62
C THR A 33 7.49 18.77 -3.82
N PRO A 34 6.67 18.68 -2.77
CA PRO A 34 5.27 18.31 -2.91
C PRO A 34 4.46 19.40 -3.63
N VAL A 35 3.52 18.99 -4.48
CA VAL A 35 2.42 19.81 -4.99
C VAL A 35 1.15 19.31 -4.34
N LEU A 36 0.49 20.14 -3.54
CA LEU A 36 -0.68 19.77 -2.75
C LEU A 36 -1.92 19.75 -3.62
N ALA A 37 -2.54 18.60 -3.80
CA ALA A 37 -3.68 18.46 -4.69
C ALA A 37 -4.90 17.81 -4.03
N GLY A 38 -6.08 18.15 -4.54
CA GLY A 38 -7.36 17.57 -4.12
C GLY A 38 -8.54 18.31 -4.68
N ARG A 39 -9.74 17.79 -4.49
CA ARG A 39 -10.98 18.37 -5.02
C ARG A 39 -11.59 19.50 -4.18
N ASN A 40 -11.17 19.64 -2.91
CA ASN A 40 -11.77 20.60 -1.97
C ASN A 40 -10.78 21.72 -1.65
N ALA A 41 -11.03 22.91 -2.23
CA ALA A 41 -10.19 24.10 -2.04
C ALA A 41 -10.08 24.54 -0.57
N ALA A 42 -11.18 24.51 0.19
CA ALA A 42 -11.20 24.92 1.59
C ALA A 42 -10.29 24.01 2.44
N ARG A 43 -10.36 22.69 2.26
CA ARG A 43 -9.50 21.76 2.98
C ARG A 43 -8.01 21.92 2.64
N LEU A 44 -7.69 22.30 1.40
CA LEU A 44 -6.32 22.61 1.02
C LEU A 44 -5.85 23.95 1.59
N ALA A 45 -6.76 24.92 1.70
CA ALA A 45 -6.47 26.23 2.33
C ALA A 45 -6.22 26.09 3.84
N ASP A 46 -6.93 25.18 4.51
CA ASP A 46 -6.83 24.93 5.97
C ASP A 46 -5.60 24.09 6.37
N LEU A 47 -4.73 23.76 5.42
CA LEU A 47 -3.50 23.05 5.73
C LEU A 47 -2.56 23.90 6.59
N PRO A 48 -1.75 23.25 7.48
CA PRO A 48 -0.84 23.96 8.40
C PRO A 48 0.10 24.95 7.70
N GLU A 49 0.46 26.02 8.41
CA GLU A 49 1.33 27.11 7.94
C GLU A 49 2.68 26.60 7.41
N ARG A 50 3.20 25.48 7.94
CA ARG A 50 4.44 24.86 7.43
C ARG A 50 4.38 24.43 5.96
N TYR A 51 3.19 24.43 5.34
CA TYR A 51 2.98 24.16 3.91
C TYR A 51 2.59 25.40 3.10
N ALA A 52 2.74 26.61 3.67
CA ALA A 52 2.30 27.87 3.03
C ALA A 52 2.98 28.08 1.66
N ASP A 53 4.26 27.76 1.57
CA ASP A 53 5.07 27.96 0.36
C ASP A 53 4.92 26.85 -0.69
N LEU A 54 4.11 25.82 -0.43
CA LEU A 54 3.89 24.72 -1.37
C LEU A 54 2.79 25.08 -2.37
N ASP A 55 3.03 24.72 -3.63
CA ASP A 55 2.02 24.86 -4.69
C ASP A 55 0.76 24.05 -4.37
N ARG A 56 -0.40 24.64 -4.66
CA ARG A 56 -1.72 24.02 -4.44
C ARG A 56 -2.49 23.96 -5.75
N VAL A 57 -3.03 22.79 -6.07
CA VAL A 57 -3.86 22.58 -7.28
C VAL A 57 -5.19 21.94 -6.88
N VAL A 58 -6.28 22.59 -7.25
CA VAL A 58 -7.64 22.10 -6.99
C VAL A 58 -8.21 21.58 -8.30
N PHE A 59 -8.59 20.29 -8.32
CA PHE A 59 -9.27 19.69 -9.47
C PHE A 59 -10.11 18.48 -9.06
N ASP A 60 -11.14 18.21 -9.86
CA ASP A 60 -11.93 16.99 -9.79
C ASP A 60 -11.47 16.01 -10.85
N LEU A 61 -11.50 14.71 -10.54
CA LEU A 61 -11.08 13.65 -11.45
C LEU A 61 -12.07 13.38 -12.59
N ASP A 62 -13.27 13.94 -12.51
CA ASP A 62 -14.28 13.92 -13.60
C ASP A 62 -13.85 14.78 -14.79
N ASP A 63 -12.94 15.75 -14.59
CA ASP A 63 -12.31 16.54 -15.66
C ASP A 63 -10.94 15.95 -16.02
N ALA A 64 -10.92 15.08 -17.04
CA ALA A 64 -9.71 14.39 -17.47
C ALA A 64 -8.62 15.34 -17.99
N GLU A 65 -8.98 16.44 -18.66
CA GLU A 65 -8.01 17.39 -19.19
C GLU A 65 -7.40 18.25 -18.09
N LEU A 66 -8.20 18.71 -17.13
CA LEU A 66 -7.71 19.42 -15.95
C LEU A 66 -6.81 18.52 -15.11
N SER A 67 -7.20 17.25 -14.91
CA SER A 67 -6.39 16.25 -14.22
C SER A 67 -5.04 16.03 -14.91
N ARG A 68 -5.02 15.91 -16.23
CA ARG A 68 -3.79 15.76 -17.01
C ARG A 68 -2.87 16.98 -16.86
N ARG A 69 -3.42 18.20 -16.97
CA ARG A 69 -2.66 19.44 -16.79
C ARG A 69 -2.09 19.56 -15.38
N ALA A 70 -2.84 19.15 -14.36
CA ALA A 70 -2.38 19.14 -12.98
C ALA A 70 -1.15 18.22 -12.77
N CYS A 71 -1.02 17.17 -13.59
CA CYS A 71 0.11 16.24 -13.55
C CYS A 71 1.30 16.68 -14.41
N GLU A 72 1.21 17.80 -15.18
CA GLU A 72 2.33 18.29 -15.99
C GLU A 72 3.47 18.85 -15.12
N GLY A 73 4.70 18.55 -15.51
CA GLY A 73 5.89 19.07 -14.84
C GLY A 73 6.19 18.47 -13.47
N VAL A 74 5.49 17.37 -13.08
CA VAL A 74 5.86 16.56 -11.92
C VAL A 74 6.52 15.26 -12.36
N GLY A 75 7.44 14.74 -11.56
CA GLY A 75 8.07 13.45 -11.84
C GLY A 75 7.23 12.26 -11.41
N ALA A 76 6.39 12.44 -10.38
CA ALA A 76 5.51 11.41 -9.88
C ALA A 76 4.20 11.98 -9.31
N VAL A 77 3.16 11.15 -9.31
CA VAL A 77 1.86 11.40 -8.69
C VAL A 77 1.64 10.36 -7.59
N ALA A 78 1.44 10.83 -6.36
CA ALA A 78 1.12 10.04 -5.19
C ALA A 78 -0.37 10.19 -4.86
N ASN A 79 -1.17 9.13 -5.02
CA ASN A 79 -2.59 9.15 -4.70
C ASN A 79 -2.85 8.64 -3.28
N THR A 80 -3.33 9.50 -2.42
CA THR A 80 -3.72 9.20 -1.03
C THR A 80 -5.22 9.40 -0.78
N ALA A 81 -6.02 9.57 -1.84
CA ALA A 81 -7.43 9.90 -1.79
C ALA A 81 -8.33 8.69 -2.08
N GLY A 82 -8.73 7.97 -1.05
CA GLY A 82 -9.80 6.95 -1.20
C GLY A 82 -11.21 7.55 -1.35
N PRO A 83 -12.22 6.76 -1.86
CA PRO A 83 -12.11 5.37 -2.30
C PRO A 83 -11.30 5.23 -3.60
N PHE A 84 -10.40 4.26 -3.64
CA PHE A 84 -9.49 4.09 -4.78
C PHE A 84 -10.20 3.47 -6.00
N LEU A 85 -11.29 2.73 -5.79
CA LEU A 85 -12.18 2.30 -6.88
C LEU A 85 -12.69 3.48 -7.72
N ASP A 86 -12.78 4.68 -7.13
CA ASP A 86 -13.26 5.88 -7.79
C ASP A 86 -12.10 6.78 -8.27
N THR A 87 -10.96 6.80 -7.57
CA THR A 87 -9.88 7.78 -7.79
C THR A 87 -8.64 7.23 -8.49
N ALA A 88 -8.33 5.94 -8.35
CA ALA A 88 -7.05 5.40 -8.80
C ALA A 88 -6.90 5.46 -10.33
N LEU A 89 -7.85 4.87 -11.05
CA LEU A 89 -7.75 4.79 -12.50
C LEU A 89 -7.80 6.16 -13.22
N PRO A 90 -8.71 7.10 -12.89
CA PRO A 90 -8.72 8.42 -13.52
C PRO A 90 -7.42 9.19 -13.28
N LEU A 91 -6.92 9.21 -12.05
CA LEU A 91 -5.70 9.94 -11.72
C LEU A 91 -4.45 9.29 -12.34
N ALA A 92 -4.37 7.95 -12.33
CA ALA A 92 -3.27 7.24 -12.97
C ALA A 92 -3.24 7.44 -14.49
N ARG A 93 -4.40 7.48 -15.16
CA ARG A 93 -4.50 7.86 -16.59
C ARG A 93 -3.96 9.26 -16.84
N ALA A 94 -4.30 10.22 -16.00
CA ALA A 94 -3.82 11.60 -16.08
C ALA A 94 -2.29 11.67 -15.90
N ALA A 95 -1.74 10.95 -14.91
CA ALA A 95 -0.30 10.86 -14.67
C ALA A 95 0.44 10.26 -15.87
N VAL A 96 -0.01 9.11 -16.39
CA VAL A 96 0.60 8.44 -17.56
C VAL A 96 0.55 9.35 -18.79
N ALA A 97 -0.59 10.03 -19.04
CA ALA A 97 -0.73 10.95 -20.16
C ALA A 97 0.16 12.20 -20.04
N ALA A 98 0.51 12.60 -18.82
CA ALA A 98 1.46 13.69 -18.55
C ALA A 98 2.93 13.22 -18.52
N GLY A 99 3.21 11.93 -18.66
CA GLY A 99 4.56 11.36 -18.58
C GLY A 99 5.11 11.29 -17.14
N ALA A 100 4.25 11.26 -16.14
CA ALA A 100 4.60 11.13 -14.73
C ALA A 100 4.40 9.69 -14.22
N HIS A 101 5.26 9.22 -13.31
CA HIS A 101 5.02 7.99 -12.59
C HIS A 101 3.78 8.11 -11.69
N TYR A 102 3.12 6.99 -11.40
CA TYR A 102 1.97 6.94 -10.51
C TYR A 102 2.18 5.91 -9.40
N LEU A 103 1.86 6.30 -8.16
CA LEU A 103 1.82 5.40 -7.02
C LEU A 103 0.55 5.70 -6.20
N ASP A 104 0.03 4.70 -5.51
CA ASP A 104 -1.08 4.90 -4.57
C ASP A 104 -0.96 4.04 -3.31
N VAL A 105 -1.87 4.29 -2.37
CA VAL A 105 -1.93 3.59 -1.08
C VAL A 105 -3.18 2.72 -0.97
N THR A 106 -3.68 2.18 -2.09
CA THR A 106 -4.90 1.38 -2.09
C THR A 106 -4.74 0.04 -1.38
N ALA A 107 -5.76 -0.35 -0.61
CA ALA A 107 -5.93 -1.70 -0.10
C ALA A 107 -7.02 -2.49 -0.89
N GLU A 108 -7.57 -1.88 -1.95
CA GLU A 108 -8.71 -2.40 -2.70
C GLU A 108 -8.24 -3.22 -3.89
N GLN A 109 -8.51 -4.53 -3.88
CA GLN A 109 -8.09 -5.47 -4.94
C GLN A 109 -8.59 -5.05 -6.32
N GLY A 110 -9.85 -4.62 -6.43
CA GLY A 110 -10.45 -4.19 -7.71
C GLY A 110 -9.73 -3.00 -8.33
N ALA A 111 -9.34 -2.01 -7.51
CA ALA A 111 -8.59 -0.85 -7.99
C ALA A 111 -7.23 -1.26 -8.58
N VAL A 112 -6.51 -2.18 -7.91
CA VAL A 112 -5.23 -2.71 -8.41
C VAL A 112 -5.41 -3.47 -9.71
N GLN A 113 -6.42 -4.35 -9.80
CA GLN A 113 -6.73 -5.10 -11.02
C GLN A 113 -7.03 -4.18 -12.20
N ASP A 114 -7.83 -3.12 -11.99
CA ASP A 114 -8.16 -2.14 -13.01
C ASP A 114 -6.92 -1.41 -13.51
N LEU A 115 -6.02 -0.99 -12.62
CA LEU A 115 -4.76 -0.34 -12.99
C LEU A 115 -3.88 -1.27 -13.83
N TYR A 116 -3.71 -2.53 -13.44
CA TYR A 116 -2.92 -3.50 -14.22
C TYR A 116 -3.52 -3.76 -15.59
N ARG A 117 -4.84 -3.93 -15.68
CA ARG A 117 -5.54 -4.22 -16.93
C ARG A 117 -5.49 -3.05 -17.89
N GLU A 118 -5.72 -1.83 -17.41
CA GLU A 118 -5.95 -0.66 -18.24
C GLU A 118 -4.66 0.10 -18.57
N LEU A 119 -3.64 0.03 -17.70
CA LEU A 119 -2.49 0.94 -17.78
C LEU A 119 -1.14 0.28 -18.05
N ASP A 120 -1.04 -1.05 -18.08
CA ASP A 120 0.26 -1.69 -18.37
C ASP A 120 0.83 -1.25 -19.72
N ALA A 121 0.06 -1.38 -20.79
CA ALA A 121 0.51 -0.99 -22.13
C ALA A 121 0.68 0.53 -22.28
N PRO A 122 -0.25 1.40 -21.84
CA PRO A 122 -0.07 2.85 -21.91
C PRO A 122 1.16 3.33 -21.13
N ALA A 123 1.41 2.81 -19.93
CA ALA A 123 2.56 3.19 -19.11
C ALA A 123 3.88 2.77 -19.74
N ARG A 124 3.95 1.58 -20.36
CA ARG A 124 5.12 1.14 -21.16
C ARG A 124 5.41 2.08 -22.32
N VAL A 125 4.38 2.50 -23.05
CA VAL A 125 4.53 3.45 -24.18
C VAL A 125 5.00 4.82 -23.69
N ALA A 126 4.47 5.30 -22.56
CA ALA A 126 4.86 6.57 -21.95
C ALA A 126 6.24 6.52 -21.26
N GLY A 127 6.81 5.32 -21.05
CA GLY A 127 8.09 5.15 -20.35
C GLY A 127 8.01 5.39 -18.83
N VAL A 128 6.81 5.27 -18.23
CA VAL A 128 6.58 5.49 -16.81
C VAL A 128 6.10 4.22 -16.10
N ALA A 129 6.21 4.18 -14.77
CA ALA A 129 5.68 3.11 -13.96
C ALA A 129 4.39 3.54 -13.25
N VAL A 130 3.42 2.62 -13.17
CA VAL A 130 2.21 2.68 -12.35
C VAL A 130 2.35 1.61 -11.28
N VAL A 131 2.54 2.02 -10.04
CA VAL A 131 2.83 1.13 -8.89
C VAL A 131 1.69 1.25 -7.87
N PRO A 132 0.60 0.47 -8.01
CA PRO A 132 -0.49 0.50 -7.04
C PRO A 132 -0.09 -0.11 -5.70
N ALA A 133 -0.83 0.25 -4.68
CA ALA A 133 -0.74 -0.33 -3.34
C ALA A 133 0.66 -0.23 -2.70
N MET A 134 1.48 0.77 -3.03
CA MET A 134 2.79 1.00 -2.39
C MET A 134 2.60 1.55 -0.97
N ALA A 135 2.10 0.71 -0.04
CA ALA A 135 1.57 1.09 1.26
C ALA A 135 1.72 -0.03 2.28
N PHE A 136 1.25 0.23 3.52
CA PHE A 136 1.16 -0.78 4.58
C PHE A 136 0.34 -2.00 4.14
N TYR A 137 -0.89 -1.80 3.64
CA TYR A 137 -1.66 -2.86 2.99
C TYR A 137 -1.23 -2.97 1.54
N GLY A 138 -0.90 -4.18 1.10
CA GLY A 138 -0.43 -4.47 -0.25
C GLY A 138 1.09 -4.50 -0.35
N GLY A 139 1.71 -3.37 -0.60
CA GLY A 139 3.12 -3.27 -0.97
C GLY A 139 4.11 -3.77 0.07
N LEU A 140 3.87 -3.54 1.36
CA LEU A 140 4.76 -4.05 2.40
C LEU A 140 4.80 -5.58 2.39
N ALA A 141 3.65 -6.24 2.34
CA ALA A 141 3.58 -7.69 2.32
C ALA A 141 4.19 -8.27 1.03
N ASP A 142 3.92 -7.66 -0.13
CA ASP A 142 4.50 -8.04 -1.41
C ASP A 142 6.04 -7.97 -1.39
N LEU A 143 6.61 -6.85 -0.90
CA LEU A 143 8.05 -6.69 -0.73
C LEU A 143 8.63 -7.72 0.24
N MET A 144 7.94 -8.02 1.35
CA MET A 144 8.39 -9.02 2.32
C MET A 144 8.39 -10.44 1.73
N VAL A 145 7.34 -10.82 1.00
CA VAL A 145 7.27 -12.11 0.29
C VAL A 145 8.39 -12.21 -0.74
N THR A 146 8.56 -11.18 -1.55
CA THR A 146 9.60 -11.14 -2.59
C THR A 146 11.01 -11.24 -2.01
N ALA A 147 11.28 -10.53 -0.92
CA ALA A 147 12.57 -10.60 -0.22
C ALA A 147 12.80 -11.97 0.42
N ALA A 148 11.76 -12.59 0.99
CA ALA A 148 11.84 -13.92 1.57
C ALA A 148 12.14 -15.01 0.51
N LEU A 149 11.69 -14.81 -0.73
CA LEU A 149 11.95 -15.72 -1.86
C LEU A 149 13.39 -15.65 -2.39
N ASP A 150 14.11 -14.54 -2.15
CA ASP A 150 15.53 -14.39 -2.51
C ASP A 150 15.83 -14.71 -3.98
N GLY A 151 15.02 -14.13 -4.88
CA GLY A 151 15.17 -14.29 -6.34
C GLY A 151 14.41 -15.46 -6.96
N GLU A 152 13.75 -16.30 -6.17
CA GLU A 152 12.86 -17.34 -6.69
C GLU A 152 11.49 -16.76 -7.05
N SER A 153 10.81 -17.32 -8.06
CA SER A 153 9.52 -16.83 -8.57
C SER A 153 8.34 -17.73 -8.23
N ASP A 154 8.59 -18.98 -7.84
CA ASP A 154 7.57 -19.98 -7.59
C ASP A 154 7.59 -20.43 -6.14
N VAL A 155 6.39 -20.52 -5.55
CA VAL A 155 6.21 -20.86 -4.14
C VAL A 155 4.90 -21.65 -3.95
N ASP A 156 4.94 -22.67 -3.07
CA ASP A 156 3.78 -23.51 -2.83
C ASP A 156 2.73 -22.78 -2.00
N GLU A 157 3.12 -22.09 -0.94
CA GLU A 157 2.21 -21.43 -0.02
C GLU A 157 2.80 -20.14 0.54
N VAL A 158 1.97 -19.10 0.56
CA VAL A 158 2.22 -17.81 1.23
C VAL A 158 1.11 -17.56 2.25
N GLU A 159 1.50 -17.27 3.49
CA GLU A 159 0.60 -16.75 4.52
C GLU A 159 1.06 -15.35 4.93
N VAL A 160 0.14 -14.40 4.87
CA VAL A 160 0.32 -13.02 5.36
C VAL A 160 -0.60 -12.83 6.55
N SER A 161 -0.06 -12.54 7.73
CA SER A 161 -0.85 -12.26 8.92
C SER A 161 -0.59 -10.85 9.43
N ILE A 162 -1.63 -10.03 9.47
CA ILE A 162 -1.58 -8.64 9.91
C ILE A 162 -2.20 -8.55 11.30
N GLY A 163 -1.38 -8.24 12.28
CA GLY A 163 -1.79 -8.00 13.66
C GLY A 163 -1.76 -6.52 13.99
N LEU A 164 -2.86 -6.00 14.51
CA LEU A 164 -2.95 -4.66 15.09
C LEU A 164 -3.38 -4.80 16.55
N ASP A 165 -2.79 -4.03 17.45
CA ASP A 165 -3.26 -3.95 18.84
C ASP A 165 -4.61 -3.22 18.93
N ARG A 166 -4.86 -2.30 18.00
CA ARG A 166 -6.10 -1.53 17.79
C ARG A 166 -6.20 -1.07 16.35
N TRP A 167 -7.41 -0.89 15.84
CA TRP A 167 -7.61 -0.15 14.59
C TRP A 167 -8.48 1.08 14.85
N TRP A 168 -7.88 2.25 14.78
CA TRP A 168 -8.58 3.53 14.79
C TRP A 168 -8.80 4.00 13.36
N PRO A 169 -9.97 3.72 12.75
CA PRO A 169 -10.18 4.03 11.33
C PRO A 169 -10.34 5.53 11.10
N THR A 170 -9.66 6.05 10.07
CA THR A 170 -9.91 7.42 9.61
C THR A 170 -11.27 7.53 8.93
N ALA A 171 -11.77 8.76 8.75
CA ALA A 171 -12.98 8.98 7.93
C ALA A 171 -12.82 8.42 6.51
N GLY A 172 -11.63 8.55 5.91
CA GLY A 172 -11.31 7.97 4.61
C GLY A 172 -11.42 6.44 4.61
N THR A 173 -10.86 5.77 5.62
CA THR A 173 -10.94 4.32 5.78
C THR A 173 -12.40 3.84 5.86
N ARG A 174 -13.25 4.54 6.60
CA ARG A 174 -14.67 4.18 6.71
C ARG A 174 -15.42 4.32 5.39
N VAL A 175 -15.19 5.42 4.66
CA VAL A 175 -15.80 5.64 3.33
C VAL A 175 -15.33 4.58 2.33
N THR A 176 -14.02 4.29 2.29
CA THR A 176 -13.44 3.25 1.45
C THR A 176 -14.02 1.87 1.79
N GLY A 177 -14.11 1.52 3.08
CA GLY A 177 -14.68 0.25 3.51
C GLY A 177 -16.16 0.09 3.15
N ALA A 178 -16.94 1.15 3.29
CA ALA A 178 -18.36 1.13 2.90
C ALA A 178 -18.55 1.03 1.37
N ARG A 179 -17.63 1.61 0.59
CA ARG A 179 -17.68 1.57 -0.89
C ARG A 179 -17.20 0.23 -1.46
N ASN A 180 -16.28 -0.44 -0.78
CA ASN A 180 -15.68 -1.71 -1.24
C ASN A 180 -16.55 -2.91 -0.83
N THR A 181 -17.53 -3.22 -1.68
CA THR A 181 -18.47 -4.34 -1.48
C THR A 181 -18.15 -5.57 -2.34
N ALA A 182 -17.07 -5.53 -3.12
CA ALA A 182 -16.68 -6.62 -3.98
C ALA A 182 -16.26 -7.86 -3.18
N THR A 183 -16.51 -9.04 -3.71
CA THR A 183 -16.00 -10.30 -3.18
C THR A 183 -14.47 -10.27 -3.19
N ARG A 184 -13.85 -10.52 -2.05
CA ARG A 184 -12.40 -10.57 -1.94
C ARG A 184 -11.86 -11.84 -2.60
N LEU A 185 -10.66 -11.73 -3.13
CA LEU A 185 -9.95 -12.81 -3.80
C LEU A 185 -8.80 -13.32 -2.93
N VAL A 186 -8.51 -14.60 -3.07
CA VAL A 186 -7.33 -15.31 -2.56
C VAL A 186 -6.66 -16.03 -3.73
N ILE A 187 -5.46 -16.59 -3.54
CA ILE A 187 -4.91 -17.55 -4.51
C ILE A 187 -5.16 -18.96 -3.96
N ARG A 188 -5.78 -19.82 -4.80
CA ARG A 188 -6.02 -21.23 -4.50
C ARG A 188 -5.70 -22.05 -5.76
N ASP A 189 -4.95 -23.13 -5.59
CA ASP A 189 -4.51 -23.96 -6.71
C ASP A 189 -3.85 -23.16 -7.86
N GLY A 190 -3.10 -22.11 -7.51
CA GLY A 190 -2.37 -21.28 -8.48
C GLY A 190 -3.23 -20.25 -9.23
N VAL A 191 -4.48 -20.02 -8.83
CA VAL A 191 -5.37 -19.06 -9.49
C VAL A 191 -6.12 -18.18 -8.50
N LEU A 192 -6.46 -16.96 -8.92
CA LEU A 192 -7.34 -16.08 -8.15
C LEU A 192 -8.74 -16.70 -8.01
N ALA A 193 -9.17 -16.89 -6.79
CA ALA A 193 -10.45 -17.51 -6.45
C ALA A 193 -11.20 -16.66 -5.41
N PRO A 194 -12.53 -16.68 -5.39
CA PRO A 194 -13.31 -16.00 -4.36
C PRO A 194 -12.99 -16.51 -2.96
N LEU A 195 -12.90 -15.58 -2.00
CA LEU A 195 -12.84 -15.93 -0.58
C LEU A 195 -14.11 -16.68 -0.16
N GLU A 196 -13.95 -17.70 0.65
CA GLU A 196 -15.08 -18.48 1.20
C GLU A 196 -15.97 -17.59 2.09
N SER A 197 -17.26 -17.94 2.13
CA SER A 197 -18.22 -17.30 3.03
C SER A 197 -18.95 -18.37 3.85
N PRO A 198 -18.90 -18.32 5.19
CA PRO A 198 -18.21 -17.31 6.00
C PRO A 198 -16.68 -17.38 5.83
N ALA A 199 -16.01 -16.24 6.03
CA ALA A 199 -14.56 -16.17 5.95
C ALA A 199 -13.90 -17.09 7.00
N PRO A 200 -12.87 -17.88 6.62
CA PRO A 200 -12.15 -18.74 7.54
C PRO A 200 -11.57 -17.97 8.73
N THR A 201 -11.61 -18.59 9.91
CA THR A 201 -11.04 -18.04 11.15
C THR A 201 -10.00 -18.98 11.74
N GLY A 202 -9.13 -18.47 12.58
CA GLY A 202 -8.09 -19.25 13.25
C GLY A 202 -7.41 -18.49 14.37
N SER A 203 -6.21 -18.91 14.69
CA SER A 203 -5.32 -18.22 15.62
C SER A 203 -3.93 -18.09 15.02
N TRP A 204 -3.22 -17.02 15.39
CA TRP A 204 -1.85 -16.77 14.95
C TRP A 204 -1.00 -16.30 16.12
N SER A 205 0.20 -16.88 16.23
CA SER A 205 1.19 -16.47 17.24
C SER A 205 2.10 -15.40 16.65
N PHE A 206 1.73 -14.15 16.88
CA PHE A 206 2.57 -13.01 16.52
C PHE A 206 3.74 -12.88 17.48
N PRO A 207 4.88 -12.33 17.04
CA PRO A 207 5.90 -11.84 17.96
C PRO A 207 5.35 -10.82 18.97
N ALA A 208 6.10 -10.60 20.05
CA ALA A 208 5.77 -9.49 20.96
C ALA A 208 5.70 -8.16 20.16
N PRO A 209 4.79 -7.25 20.51
CA PRO A 209 3.99 -7.25 21.74
C PRO A 209 2.59 -7.91 21.61
N LEU A 210 2.21 -8.47 20.46
CA LEU A 210 0.85 -8.94 20.22
C LEU A 210 0.56 -10.33 20.77
N GLY A 211 1.51 -11.28 20.71
CA GLY A 211 1.31 -12.66 21.15
C GLY A 211 0.23 -13.40 20.36
N ASP A 212 -0.45 -14.35 21.01
CA ASP A 212 -1.50 -15.16 20.38
C ASP A 212 -2.77 -14.35 20.16
N GLN A 213 -3.23 -14.32 18.90
CA GLN A 213 -4.42 -13.57 18.48
C GLN A 213 -5.38 -14.45 17.69
N ALA A 214 -6.67 -14.21 17.85
CA ALA A 214 -7.68 -14.69 16.92
C ALA A 214 -7.57 -13.91 15.61
N ILE A 215 -7.63 -14.64 14.48
CA ILE A 215 -7.53 -14.06 13.14
C ILE A 215 -8.72 -14.48 12.28
N VAL A 216 -9.02 -13.66 11.29
CA VAL A 216 -10.00 -13.93 10.24
C VAL A 216 -9.35 -13.69 8.89
N GLN A 217 -9.65 -14.53 7.91
CA GLN A 217 -9.14 -14.35 6.56
C GLN A 217 -9.78 -13.09 5.94
N LEU A 218 -8.95 -12.09 5.68
CA LEU A 218 -9.36 -10.79 5.15
C LEU A 218 -8.27 -10.27 4.20
N PRO A 219 -8.22 -10.78 2.96
CA PRO A 219 -7.21 -10.38 1.99
C PRO A 219 -7.42 -8.94 1.53
N PHE A 220 -6.32 -8.21 1.35
CA PHE A 220 -6.27 -6.88 0.78
C PHE A 220 -5.58 -6.91 -0.59
N SER A 221 -5.00 -5.80 -1.01
CA SER A 221 -4.35 -5.65 -2.31
C SER A 221 -3.09 -6.50 -2.50
N GLU A 222 -2.44 -7.01 -1.42
CA GLU A 222 -1.26 -7.88 -1.51
C GLU A 222 -1.51 -9.15 -2.33
N VAL A 223 -2.72 -9.68 -2.30
CA VAL A 223 -3.06 -10.87 -3.12
C VAL A 223 -2.87 -10.58 -4.60
N ILE A 224 -3.29 -9.40 -5.05
CA ILE A 224 -3.23 -9.01 -6.46
C ILE A 224 -1.82 -8.58 -6.87
N THR A 225 -1.10 -7.89 -5.95
CA THR A 225 0.27 -7.46 -6.25
C THR A 225 1.22 -8.66 -6.31
N ILE A 226 1.09 -9.64 -5.42
CA ILE A 226 1.88 -10.86 -5.41
C ILE A 226 1.57 -11.73 -6.64
N ASP A 227 0.28 -11.97 -6.95
CA ASP A 227 -0.17 -12.72 -8.13
C ASP A 227 0.37 -12.12 -9.45
N ARG A 228 0.62 -10.80 -9.46
CA ARG A 228 1.11 -10.09 -10.65
C ARG A 228 2.46 -10.59 -11.14
N HIS A 229 3.31 -11.11 -10.25
CA HIS A 229 4.71 -11.41 -10.60
C HIS A 229 5.28 -12.69 -10.00
N LEU A 230 4.55 -13.36 -9.12
CA LEU A 230 4.97 -14.64 -8.52
C LEU A 230 4.00 -15.76 -8.86
N GLY A 231 4.53 -16.95 -9.09
CA GLY A 231 3.74 -18.19 -9.21
C GLY A 231 3.45 -18.76 -7.82
N VAL A 232 2.28 -18.47 -7.27
CA VAL A 232 1.91 -18.88 -5.91
C VAL A 232 0.83 -19.96 -5.97
N GLY A 233 1.05 -21.13 -5.37
CA GLY A 233 0.06 -22.19 -5.26
C GLY A 233 -1.12 -21.80 -4.37
N GLU A 234 -0.83 -21.37 -3.15
CA GLU A 234 -1.82 -20.93 -2.16
C GLU A 234 -1.39 -19.61 -1.52
N LEU A 235 -2.25 -18.60 -1.49
CA LEU A 235 -2.04 -17.37 -0.72
C LEU A 235 -3.24 -17.08 0.17
N ARG A 236 -2.97 -16.98 1.46
CA ARG A 236 -3.94 -16.62 2.48
C ARG A 236 -3.48 -15.37 3.22
N SER A 237 -4.37 -14.41 3.38
CA SER A 237 -4.10 -13.19 4.13
C SER A 237 -5.11 -13.01 5.25
N TYR A 238 -4.61 -12.72 6.44
CA TYR A 238 -5.39 -12.65 7.68
C TYR A 238 -5.22 -11.30 8.37
N LEU A 239 -6.25 -10.93 9.11
CA LEU A 239 -6.25 -9.79 10.03
C LEU A 239 -6.69 -10.27 11.41
N THR A 240 -6.18 -9.65 12.48
CA THR A 240 -6.69 -9.87 13.85
C THR A 240 -8.17 -9.56 13.92
N THR A 241 -8.96 -10.45 14.54
CA THR A 241 -10.42 -10.32 14.63
C THR A 241 -10.81 -9.05 15.37
N ALA A 242 -10.11 -8.72 16.46
CA ALA A 242 -10.37 -7.50 17.23
C ALA A 242 -10.22 -6.23 16.39
N SER A 243 -9.23 -6.17 15.48
CA SER A 243 -9.06 -5.02 14.58
C SER A 243 -10.19 -4.89 13.56
N LEU A 244 -10.73 -6.01 13.08
CA LEU A 244 -11.91 -5.98 12.21
C LEU A 244 -13.16 -5.52 12.97
N GLU A 245 -13.29 -5.88 14.24
CA GLU A 245 -14.36 -5.39 15.14
C GLU A 245 -14.23 -3.88 15.34
N ASP A 246 -13.04 -3.36 15.67
CA ASP A 246 -12.77 -1.91 15.78
C ASP A 246 -13.16 -1.16 14.49
N LEU A 247 -12.83 -1.72 13.32
CA LEU A 247 -13.18 -1.12 12.03
C LEU A 247 -14.70 -1.06 11.80
N ARG A 248 -15.43 -2.09 12.23
CA ARG A 248 -16.88 -2.21 12.05
C ARG A 248 -17.68 -1.41 13.07
N ASP A 249 -17.13 -1.22 14.27
CA ASP A 249 -17.78 -0.43 15.30
C ASP A 249 -17.71 1.06 14.95
N THR A 250 -18.88 1.67 14.72
CA THR A 250 -19.01 3.10 14.42
C THR A 250 -18.63 4.00 15.60
N ALA A 251 -18.59 3.46 16.82
CA ALA A 251 -18.16 4.18 18.01
C ALA A 251 -16.63 4.24 18.17
N THR A 252 -15.88 3.41 17.44
CA THR A 252 -14.41 3.49 17.47
C THR A 252 -13.93 4.86 17.00
N PRO A 253 -13.15 5.60 17.82
CA PRO A 253 -12.71 6.95 17.46
C PRO A 253 -11.69 6.93 16.32
N PRO A 254 -11.46 8.06 15.64
CA PRO A 254 -10.35 8.20 14.72
C PRO A 254 -8.99 8.15 15.45
N PRO A 255 -7.88 7.95 14.71
CA PRO A 255 -6.55 7.97 15.32
C PRO A 255 -6.23 9.34 15.91
N THR A 256 -5.61 9.33 17.09
CA THR A 256 -5.17 10.54 17.79
C THR A 256 -3.65 10.59 17.81
N ALA A 257 -3.08 11.73 17.46
CA ALA A 257 -1.65 11.98 17.51
C ALA A 257 -1.12 11.88 18.94
N VAL A 258 -0.07 11.11 19.14
CA VAL A 258 0.64 10.98 20.43
C VAL A 258 2.16 11.21 20.30
N GLN A 259 2.67 11.18 19.05
CA GLN A 259 4.07 11.48 18.74
C GLN A 259 4.19 12.88 18.11
N GLU A 260 5.39 13.43 18.12
CA GLU A 260 5.68 14.76 17.53
C GLU A 260 5.41 14.81 16.03
N ASP A 261 5.58 13.69 15.32
CA ASP A 261 5.29 13.56 13.90
C ASP A 261 3.80 13.44 13.58
N GLY A 262 2.94 13.41 14.59
CA GLY A 262 1.48 13.29 14.47
C GLY A 262 0.98 11.86 14.41
N SER A 263 1.84 10.84 14.54
CA SER A 263 1.45 9.44 14.55
C SER A 263 0.75 9.03 15.84
N SER A 264 -0.10 8.02 15.76
CA SER A 264 -0.85 7.44 16.88
C SER A 264 -0.03 6.38 17.61
N ALA A 265 -0.53 5.95 18.78
CA ALA A 265 0.09 4.88 19.58
C ALA A 265 -0.17 3.47 19.04
N GLN A 266 -0.95 3.30 17.96
CA GLN A 266 -1.27 1.99 17.39
C GLN A 266 0.01 1.22 17.07
N ARG A 267 0.04 -0.05 17.46
CA ARG A 267 1.12 -0.97 17.12
C ARG A 267 0.64 -2.00 16.12
N PHE A 268 1.54 -2.39 15.21
CA PHE A 268 1.27 -3.44 14.26
C PHE A 268 2.41 -4.45 14.15
N VAL A 269 2.05 -5.63 13.68
CA VAL A 269 2.98 -6.67 13.23
C VAL A 269 2.43 -7.22 11.91
N VAL A 270 3.24 -7.21 10.87
CA VAL A 270 3.00 -7.95 9.64
C VAL A 270 3.93 -9.14 9.64
N ASP A 271 3.37 -10.32 9.53
CA ASP A 271 4.11 -11.58 9.59
C ASP A 271 3.87 -12.37 8.31
N VAL A 272 4.94 -12.65 7.58
CA VAL A 272 4.91 -13.35 6.30
C VAL A 272 5.59 -14.70 6.47
N VAL A 273 4.91 -15.77 6.06
CA VAL A 273 5.45 -17.11 5.97
C VAL A 273 5.37 -17.61 4.54
N VAL A 274 6.50 -18.06 4.02
CA VAL A 274 6.64 -18.57 2.66
C VAL A 274 7.09 -20.02 2.75
N ARG A 275 6.39 -20.95 2.06
CA ARG A 275 6.75 -22.39 2.04
C ARG A 275 6.98 -22.86 0.62
N ARG A 276 8.10 -23.56 0.42
CA ARG A 276 8.47 -24.17 -0.84
C ARG A 276 9.09 -25.55 -0.58
N GLY A 277 8.38 -26.60 -0.96
CA GLY A 277 8.76 -27.95 -0.59
C GLY A 277 8.90 -28.10 0.92
N SER A 278 10.10 -28.42 1.39
CA SER A 278 10.44 -28.50 2.82
C SER A 278 10.99 -27.20 3.40
N ASP A 279 11.30 -26.22 2.57
CA ASP A 279 11.83 -24.92 3.03
C ASP A 279 10.70 -24.02 3.52
N THR A 280 10.93 -23.40 4.67
CA THR A 280 10.01 -22.43 5.25
C THR A 280 10.79 -21.20 5.69
N ARG A 281 10.42 -20.04 5.16
CA ARG A 281 11.00 -18.76 5.51
C ARG A 281 9.96 -17.89 6.15
N ARG A 282 10.33 -17.18 7.20
CA ARG A 282 9.45 -16.25 7.91
C ARG A 282 10.12 -14.88 8.00
N LEU A 283 9.38 -13.83 7.70
CA LEU A 283 9.83 -12.45 7.82
C LEU A 283 8.75 -11.66 8.55
N THR A 284 9.16 -10.90 9.56
CA THR A 284 8.26 -10.10 10.38
C THR A 284 8.62 -8.62 10.27
N ALA A 285 7.63 -7.77 10.04
CA ALA A 285 7.76 -6.31 10.14
C ALA A 285 6.89 -5.81 11.30
N SER A 286 7.43 -4.92 12.13
CA SER A 286 6.68 -4.29 13.22
C SER A 286 6.94 -2.79 13.28
N GLY A 287 5.98 -2.04 13.83
CA GLY A 287 6.06 -0.60 13.93
C GLY A 287 4.81 0.02 14.55
N HIS A 288 4.63 1.30 14.30
CA HIS A 288 3.53 2.11 14.83
C HIS A 288 2.77 2.78 13.69
N ASP A 289 1.46 2.96 13.90
CA ASP A 289 0.55 3.71 13.05
C ASP A 289 0.59 3.32 11.56
N ILE A 290 -0.38 2.50 11.15
CA ILE A 290 -0.49 2.00 9.77
C ILE A 290 -0.63 3.11 8.72
N TYR A 291 -1.12 4.29 9.11
CA TYR A 291 -1.24 5.45 8.22
C TYR A 291 0.07 6.22 8.10
N ALA A 292 0.74 6.45 9.23
CA ALA A 292 2.01 7.14 9.27
C ALA A 292 3.11 6.33 8.56
N VAL A 293 3.23 5.02 8.83
CA VAL A 293 4.22 4.15 8.19
C VAL A 293 4.01 3.98 6.69
N THR A 294 2.78 4.19 6.20
CA THR A 294 2.49 4.17 4.77
C THR A 294 3.26 5.26 4.01
N ALA A 295 3.53 6.42 4.66
CA ALA A 295 4.24 7.51 4.01
C ALA A 295 5.70 7.15 3.63
N PRO A 296 6.57 6.66 4.52
CA PRO A 296 7.92 6.24 4.13
C PRO A 296 7.91 5.09 3.10
N ILE A 297 6.94 4.17 3.14
CA ILE A 297 6.81 3.10 2.14
C ILE A 297 6.53 3.71 0.76
N LEU A 298 5.52 4.57 0.64
CA LEU A 298 5.15 5.22 -0.61
C LEU A 298 6.29 6.09 -1.15
N VAL A 299 6.88 6.92 -0.29
CA VAL A 299 7.91 7.88 -0.69
C VAL A 299 9.21 7.18 -1.08
N GLU A 300 9.55 6.05 -0.47
CA GLU A 300 10.68 5.23 -0.94
C GLU A 300 10.47 4.75 -2.37
N GLY A 301 9.26 4.31 -2.73
CA GLY A 301 8.90 4.01 -4.10
C GLY A 301 9.03 5.22 -5.04
N VAL A 302 8.55 6.39 -4.62
CA VAL A 302 8.69 7.64 -5.38
C VAL A 302 10.16 7.96 -5.65
N VAL A 303 11.00 7.96 -4.61
CA VAL A 303 12.44 8.25 -4.74
C VAL A 303 13.10 7.30 -5.73
N ARG A 304 12.81 5.99 -5.64
CA ARG A 304 13.40 5.00 -6.55
C ARG A 304 12.98 5.19 -8.00
N LEU A 305 11.72 5.57 -8.24
CA LEU A 305 11.25 5.87 -9.60
C LEU A 305 11.96 7.12 -10.15
N LEU A 306 12.07 8.17 -9.37
CA LEU A 306 12.74 9.43 -9.78
C LEU A 306 14.25 9.25 -9.99
N ASP A 307 14.89 8.39 -9.21
CA ASP A 307 16.33 8.08 -9.31
C ASP A 307 16.63 7.02 -10.38
N GLY A 308 15.63 6.44 -11.03
CA GLY A 308 15.81 5.37 -12.02
C GLY A 308 16.19 4.02 -11.41
N ARG A 309 16.03 3.82 -10.09
CA ARG A 309 16.30 2.55 -9.37
C ARG A 309 15.08 1.63 -9.43
N HIS A 310 14.63 1.30 -10.64
CA HIS A 310 13.47 0.44 -10.90
C HIS A 310 13.67 -0.44 -12.14
N ARG A 311 12.93 -1.53 -12.25
CA ARG A 311 13.11 -2.56 -13.31
C ARG A 311 12.35 -2.26 -14.61
N GLY A 312 11.89 -1.03 -14.83
CA GLY A 312 11.29 -0.58 -16.09
C GLY A 312 9.86 -0.06 -15.96
N PRO A 313 9.29 0.42 -17.07
CA PRO A 313 7.95 0.99 -17.15
C PRO A 313 6.85 -0.09 -17.21
N GLY A 314 5.61 0.32 -16.94
CA GLY A 314 4.41 -0.50 -17.00
C GLY A 314 3.56 -0.37 -15.73
N ALA A 315 2.43 -1.07 -15.67
CA ALA A 315 1.68 -1.24 -14.44
C ALA A 315 2.21 -2.49 -13.72
N VAL A 316 2.95 -2.27 -12.62
CA VAL A 316 3.84 -3.24 -12.00
C VAL A 316 3.65 -3.28 -10.49
N ALA A 317 3.87 -4.45 -9.90
CA ALA A 317 3.80 -4.64 -8.45
C ALA A 317 5.04 -4.06 -7.76
N PRO A 318 4.95 -3.67 -6.47
CA PRO A 318 6.10 -3.19 -5.69
C PRO A 318 7.29 -4.17 -5.70
N GLY A 319 7.05 -5.45 -5.41
CA GLY A 319 8.10 -6.49 -5.42
C GLY A 319 8.62 -6.82 -6.82
N GLN A 320 7.83 -6.56 -7.87
CA GLN A 320 8.24 -6.73 -9.26
C GLN A 320 9.19 -5.62 -9.71
N VAL A 321 8.89 -4.37 -9.37
CA VAL A 321 9.56 -3.19 -9.94
C VAL A 321 10.79 -2.77 -9.16
N PHE A 322 10.84 -3.04 -7.85
CA PHE A 322 11.95 -2.68 -6.98
C PHE A 322 12.78 -3.90 -6.54
N ASP A 323 13.99 -3.65 -6.08
CA ASP A 323 14.73 -4.59 -5.26
C ASP A 323 14.10 -4.61 -3.87
N ALA A 324 13.39 -5.69 -3.55
CA ALA A 324 12.59 -5.79 -2.33
C ALA A 324 13.45 -5.72 -1.06
N ALA A 325 14.60 -6.41 -1.05
CA ALA A 325 15.48 -6.41 0.12
C ALA A 325 16.08 -5.01 0.37
N ASP A 326 16.45 -4.31 -0.71
CA ASP A 326 17.00 -2.95 -0.62
C ASP A 326 15.93 -1.93 -0.20
N VAL A 327 14.66 -2.08 -0.67
CA VAL A 327 13.54 -1.25 -0.16
C VAL A 327 13.33 -1.48 1.33
N LEU A 328 13.23 -2.74 1.76
CA LEU A 328 13.01 -3.07 3.18
C LEU A 328 14.15 -2.56 4.06
N ALA A 329 15.41 -2.65 3.61
CA ALA A 329 16.55 -2.08 4.31
C ALA A 329 16.46 -0.55 4.44
N ALA A 330 16.01 0.15 3.39
CA ALA A 330 15.83 1.61 3.42
C ALA A 330 14.71 2.05 4.40
N LEU A 331 13.78 1.17 4.74
CA LEU A 331 12.69 1.43 5.69
C LEU A 331 13.07 1.14 7.16
N ALA A 332 14.30 0.72 7.47
CA ALA A 332 14.75 0.34 8.82
C ALA A 332 14.59 1.45 9.88
N GLY A 333 14.51 2.73 9.46
CA GLY A 333 14.19 3.86 10.37
C GLY A 333 12.72 3.99 10.74
N SER A 334 11.81 3.36 9.98
CA SER A 334 10.35 3.45 10.15
C SER A 334 9.73 2.11 10.56
N LEU A 335 10.40 1.01 10.24
CA LEU A 335 9.99 -0.36 10.50
C LEU A 335 11.12 -1.15 11.16
N THR A 336 10.77 -2.07 12.04
CA THR A 336 11.69 -3.11 12.49
C THR A 336 11.38 -4.39 11.72
N ILE A 337 12.32 -4.84 10.89
CA ILE A 337 12.19 -6.05 10.09
C ILE A 337 13.15 -7.10 10.61
N THR A 338 12.63 -8.28 10.93
CA THR A 338 13.41 -9.38 11.50
C THR A 338 13.09 -10.71 10.80
N PRO A 339 14.10 -11.55 10.52
CA PRO A 339 13.86 -12.95 10.21
C PRO A 339 13.13 -13.63 11.37
N GLY A 340 12.05 -14.32 11.09
CA GLY A 340 11.29 -15.03 12.11
C GLY A 340 11.83 -16.44 12.35
N SER A 341 11.67 -16.96 13.57
CA SER A 341 11.80 -18.39 13.86
C SER A 341 10.68 -19.18 13.17
N GLN A 342 10.89 -20.48 12.89
CA GLN A 342 9.88 -21.30 12.22
C GLN A 342 8.52 -21.23 12.94
N PRO A 343 7.41 -21.04 12.22
CA PRO A 343 6.08 -20.91 12.83
C PRO A 343 5.56 -22.27 13.31
N GLY A 344 4.86 -22.26 14.45
CA GLY A 344 3.88 -23.29 14.73
C GLY A 344 2.73 -23.17 13.69
N ARG A 345 2.27 -24.32 13.14
CA ARG A 345 1.15 -24.34 12.18
C ARG A 345 -0.09 -23.64 12.73
N ALA A 346 -0.72 -22.78 11.94
CA ALA A 346 -2.04 -22.26 12.25
C ALA A 346 -3.04 -23.43 12.39
N SER A 347 -3.66 -23.55 13.57
CA SER A 347 -4.69 -24.57 13.80
C SER A 347 -6.03 -24.06 13.23
N GLY A 348 -6.28 -24.32 11.94
CA GLY A 348 -7.56 -24.04 11.32
C GLY A 348 -8.61 -25.07 11.77
N ARG A 349 -9.69 -24.62 12.41
CA ARG A 349 -10.91 -25.43 12.51
C ARG A 349 -11.72 -25.22 11.24
N ARG A 350 -11.86 -26.27 10.43
CA ARG A 350 -12.95 -26.34 9.45
C ARG A 350 -14.23 -26.55 10.26
N SER A 351 -15.15 -25.61 10.24
CA SER A 351 -16.51 -25.85 10.74
C SER A 351 -17.16 -26.87 9.81
N ALA A 352 -17.57 -27.99 10.41
CA ALA A 352 -18.37 -29.03 9.74
C ALA A 352 -19.80 -28.53 9.49
#